data_af8f0a2dfd16c00fa92008ee7bd59766
#
_entry.id   af8f0a2dfd16c00fa92008ee7bd59766
#
_cell.length_a   1.000
_cell.length_b   1.000
_cell.length_c   1.000
_cell.angle_alpha   90.00
_cell.angle_beta   90.00
_cell.angle_gamma   90.00
#
_symmetry.space_group_name_H-M   'P 1'
#
loop_
_entity.id
_entity.type
_entity.pdbx_description
1 polymer ?
#
loop_
_entity_poly.entity_id
_entity_poly.type
_entity_poly.pdbx_seq_one_letter_code
_entity_poly.pdbx_strand_id
1 'polypeptide(L)'
;MVVPPGGNRRSGNYFSHRSLSKKGIPLHFNAEAQNNASKKIVAAMDLPASQEDYPIRPVDQLVLDLLRREEGLSIQNLMDRLEVTATAIRQRVDRLEEAGYIERRKLVFGRGRPSFCYYLTDKGWRQAGVSYRDLAIALWGMIQGVDSPDTKSQMVNGVAERLGEMYRTMLPNASLEDRMRILASLLSDRKVPSCLTPGTTDLPVLEVHACPYPDLVSEPHDRSACHLEQIALSTALGHPVELSKCRLDGHGCCQFTPRAVPGTDSSASESPATSVPYTSASG
;
A
#
# COMPACT_ATOMS: atom_id res chain seq x y z
N MET A 1 -29.13 35.94 52.42
CA MET A 1 -28.37 36.76 53.35
C MET A 1 -26.95 36.89 52.87
N VAL A 2 -26.63 38.06 52.43
CA VAL A 2 -25.31 38.70 52.39
C VAL A 2 -24.28 38.21 51.37
N VAL A 3 -24.21 38.93 50.29
CA VAL A 3 -23.04 39.32 49.43
C VAL A 3 -22.53 40.66 50.01
N PRO A 4 -21.38 41.21 49.63
CA PRO A 4 -20.01 40.91 49.30
C PRO A 4 -19.01 41.77 50.16
N PRO A 5 -17.90 42.37 49.74
CA PRO A 5 -17.24 42.63 48.42
C PRO A 5 -15.68 42.63 48.42
N GLY A 6 -15.13 42.99 47.29
CA GLY A 6 -13.84 43.67 47.13
C GLY A 6 -12.80 42.82 46.36
N GLY A 7 -12.35 43.12 45.21
CA GLY A 7 -11.83 44.32 44.60
C GLY A 7 -10.31 44.31 44.61
N ASN A 8 -9.66 44.09 43.47
CA ASN A 8 -8.63 45.02 43.09
C ASN A 8 -8.15 44.85 41.64
N ARG A 9 -8.07 45.98 40.95
CA ARG A 9 -7.50 46.20 39.62
C ARG A 9 -5.97 46.32 39.71
N ARG A 10 -5.28 45.90 38.67
CA ARG A 10 -4.10 46.52 38.07
C ARG A 10 -3.85 45.79 36.74
N SER A 11 -4.14 46.33 35.60
CA SER A 11 -3.44 47.35 34.78
C SER A 11 -2.00 46.99 34.40
N GLY A 12 -1.79 46.92 33.13
CA GLY A 12 -0.47 47.21 32.57
C GLY A 12 -0.05 46.29 31.45
N ASN A 13 -0.46 46.54 30.23
CA ASN A 13 0.37 47.22 29.22
C ASN A 13 1.28 46.37 28.31
N TYR A 14 1.11 46.70 27.05
CA TYR A 14 2.10 46.71 25.96
C TYR A 14 2.54 45.36 25.36
N PHE A 15 1.85 45.00 24.28
CA PHE A 15 2.62 44.49 23.15
C PHE A 15 2.35 45.33 21.91
N SER A 16 3.40 46.06 21.61
CA SER A 16 3.62 46.92 20.48
C SER A 16 3.44 46.19 19.15
N HIS A 17 2.62 46.73 18.28
CA HIS A 17 2.59 46.42 16.85
C HIS A 17 3.97 46.68 16.25
N ARG A 18 4.70 45.62 15.91
CA ARG A 18 5.77 45.68 14.94
C ARG A 18 5.25 45.20 13.59
N SER A 19 5.00 46.19 12.75
CA SER A 19 4.86 46.04 11.32
C SER A 19 6.08 45.30 10.77
N LEU A 20 5.91 44.06 10.27
CA LEU A 20 6.93 43.35 9.50
C LEU A 20 6.68 43.61 8.02
N SER A 21 7.65 44.29 7.45
CA SER A 21 7.85 44.65 6.07
C SER A 21 7.58 43.48 5.10
N LYS A 22 6.72 43.76 4.11
CA LYS A 22 6.54 42.97 2.89
C LYS A 22 7.85 42.96 2.09
N LYS A 23 8.66 41.92 2.24
CA LYS A 23 9.65 41.55 1.22
C LYS A 23 9.21 40.23 0.61
N GLY A 24 8.63 40.32 -0.58
CA GLY A 24 8.33 39.17 -1.41
C GLY A 24 9.63 38.44 -1.77
N ILE A 25 9.74 37.21 -1.37
CA ILE A 25 10.75 36.26 -1.86
C ILE A 25 10.15 35.66 -3.14
N PRO A 26 10.76 35.83 -4.31
CA PRO A 26 10.29 35.15 -5.51
C PRO A 26 10.59 33.66 -5.35
N LEU A 27 9.57 32.85 -5.19
CA LEU A 27 9.66 31.40 -5.33
C LEU A 27 9.93 31.07 -6.80
N HIS A 28 11.20 31.05 -7.19
CA HIS A 28 11.62 30.35 -8.41
C HIS A 28 11.41 28.87 -8.18
N PHE A 29 10.35 28.35 -8.74
CA PHE A 29 10.01 26.93 -8.76
C PHE A 29 11.01 26.22 -9.71
N ASN A 30 12.05 25.61 -9.17
CA ASN A 30 13.05 24.92 -9.97
C ASN A 30 12.65 23.44 -10.12
N ALA A 31 12.08 23.11 -11.27
CA ALA A 31 11.65 21.74 -11.62
C ALA A 31 12.79 20.69 -11.59
N GLU A 32 14.04 21.11 -11.81
CA GLU A 32 15.21 20.24 -11.74
C GLU A 32 15.57 19.85 -10.30
N ALA A 33 15.34 20.75 -9.33
CA ALA A 33 15.58 20.44 -7.92
C ALA A 33 14.58 19.41 -7.37
N GLN A 34 13.33 19.42 -7.87
CA GLN A 34 12.31 18.44 -7.49
C GLN A 34 12.60 17.06 -8.07
N ASN A 35 13.10 16.98 -9.31
CA ASN A 35 13.47 15.71 -9.94
C ASN A 35 14.66 15.04 -9.22
N ASN A 36 15.60 15.83 -8.72
CA ASN A 36 16.73 15.32 -7.94
C ASN A 36 16.35 14.95 -6.49
N ALA A 37 15.43 15.67 -5.86
CA ALA A 37 14.90 15.31 -4.55
C ALA A 37 14.08 14.01 -4.62
N SER A 38 13.24 13.86 -5.64
CA SER A 38 12.46 12.64 -5.90
C SER A 38 13.37 11.43 -6.14
N LYS A 39 14.44 11.57 -6.93
CA LYS A 39 15.43 10.50 -7.14
C LYS A 39 16.21 10.13 -5.87
N LYS A 40 16.55 11.09 -5.01
CA LYS A 40 17.21 10.80 -3.73
C LYS A 40 16.29 10.11 -2.72
N ILE A 41 15.01 10.44 -2.70
CA ILE A 41 14.02 9.78 -1.82
C ILE A 41 13.75 8.34 -2.29
N VAL A 42 13.74 8.09 -3.61
CA VAL A 42 13.61 6.72 -4.17
C VAL A 42 14.83 5.86 -3.80
N ALA A 43 16.05 6.41 -3.86
CA ALA A 43 17.26 5.69 -3.48
C ALA A 43 17.38 5.41 -1.97
N ALA A 44 16.66 6.15 -1.12
CA ALA A 44 16.62 5.92 0.32
C ALA A 44 15.53 4.93 0.77
N MET A 45 14.67 4.49 -0.14
CA MET A 45 13.66 3.46 0.08
C MET A 45 14.01 2.17 -0.70
N ASP A 46 15.26 1.71 -0.59
CA ASP A 46 15.58 0.30 -0.81
C ASP A 46 14.88 -0.51 0.31
N LEU A 47 13.57 -0.65 0.15
CA LEU A 47 12.87 -1.77 0.77
C LEU A 47 13.47 -3.00 0.12
N PRO A 48 14.13 -3.89 0.89
CA PRO A 48 14.64 -5.13 0.33
C PRO A 48 13.48 -5.80 -0.41
N ALA A 49 13.74 -6.19 -1.66
CA ALA A 49 12.81 -6.99 -2.44
C ALA A 49 12.30 -8.10 -1.54
N SER A 50 11.00 -8.12 -1.31
CA SER A 50 10.33 -9.06 -0.43
C SER A 50 10.76 -10.48 -0.81
N GLN A 51 11.64 -11.07 0.00
CA GLN A 51 11.63 -12.52 0.15
C GLN A 51 10.17 -12.89 0.39
N GLU A 52 9.69 -13.91 -0.29
CA GLU A 52 8.33 -14.42 -0.28
C GLU A 52 7.73 -14.33 1.13
N ASP A 53 6.95 -13.29 1.39
CA ASP A 53 6.21 -13.15 2.64
C ASP A 53 5.04 -14.11 2.54
N TYR A 54 5.24 -15.33 3.02
CA TYR A 54 4.14 -16.27 3.27
C TYR A 54 3.12 -15.55 4.15
N PRO A 55 1.83 -15.52 3.75
CA PRO A 55 0.81 -14.88 4.55
C PRO A 55 0.78 -15.51 5.93
N ILE A 56 1.10 -14.73 6.95
CA ILE A 56 1.11 -15.21 8.34
C ILE A 56 -0.30 -15.63 8.72
N ARG A 57 -0.42 -16.86 9.23
CA ARG A 57 -1.72 -17.36 9.69
C ARG A 57 -2.21 -16.51 10.87
N PRO A 58 -3.52 -16.24 10.98
CA PRO A 58 -4.05 -15.47 12.12
C PRO A 58 -3.62 -16.00 13.49
N VAL A 59 -3.48 -17.32 13.61
CA VAL A 59 -3.02 -17.98 14.85
C VAL A 59 -1.54 -17.76 15.15
N ASP A 60 -0.72 -17.55 14.13
CA ASP A 60 0.72 -17.25 14.26
C ASP A 60 0.92 -15.75 14.56
N GLN A 61 0.04 -14.89 14.04
CA GLN A 61 0.03 -13.46 14.37
C GLN A 61 -0.16 -13.23 15.86
N LEU A 62 -0.99 -14.02 16.54
CA LEU A 62 -1.17 -13.93 17.99
C LEU A 62 0.13 -14.15 18.78
N VAL A 63 1.02 -15.02 18.29
CA VAL A 63 2.34 -15.21 18.90
C VAL A 63 3.22 -13.98 18.73
N LEU A 64 3.23 -13.39 17.53
CA LEU A 64 3.98 -12.16 17.27
C LEU A 64 3.46 -11.00 18.12
N ASP A 65 2.15 -10.85 18.26
CA ASP A 65 1.53 -9.79 19.06
C ASP A 65 1.88 -9.92 20.55
N LEU A 66 1.96 -11.15 21.08
CA LEU A 66 2.41 -11.39 22.44
C LEU A 66 3.89 -11.05 22.61
N LEU A 67 4.76 -11.53 21.72
CA LEU A 67 6.19 -11.26 21.76
C LEU A 67 6.52 -9.78 21.61
N ARG A 68 5.62 -9.01 20.99
CA ARG A 68 5.75 -7.56 20.92
C ARG A 68 5.45 -6.87 22.25
N ARG A 69 4.48 -7.40 23.01
CA ARG A 69 4.06 -6.82 24.30
C ARG A 69 4.97 -7.25 25.44
N GLU A 70 5.45 -8.47 25.37
CA GLU A 70 6.26 -9.10 26.42
C GLU A 70 7.56 -9.64 25.80
N GLU A 71 8.67 -9.06 26.18
CA GLU A 71 9.96 -9.41 25.63
C GLU A 71 10.44 -10.78 26.18
N GLY A 72 10.69 -11.71 25.27
CA GLY A 72 11.29 -13.00 25.64
C GLY A 72 10.35 -14.01 26.31
N LEU A 73 9.46 -14.64 25.56
CA LEU A 73 8.53 -15.65 26.07
C LEU A 73 9.00 -17.07 25.81
N SER A 74 8.88 -17.93 26.83
CA SER A 74 9.07 -19.39 26.72
C SER A 74 7.84 -20.06 26.09
N ILE A 75 7.99 -21.34 25.66
CA ILE A 75 6.85 -22.16 25.22
C ILE A 75 5.75 -22.20 26.31
N GLN A 76 6.14 -22.33 27.57
CA GLN A 76 5.16 -22.35 28.69
C GLN A 76 4.40 -21.03 28.79
N ASN A 77 5.09 -19.88 28.74
CA ASN A 77 4.43 -18.58 28.77
C ASN A 77 3.46 -18.42 27.61
N LEU A 78 3.85 -18.83 26.40
CA LEU A 78 2.98 -18.78 25.23
C LEU A 78 1.74 -19.69 25.36
N MET A 79 1.91 -20.89 25.93
CA MET A 79 0.79 -21.79 26.22
C MET A 79 -0.21 -21.15 27.20
N ASP A 80 0.30 -20.59 28.30
CA ASP A 80 -0.53 -20.01 29.35
C ASP A 80 -1.29 -18.77 28.85
N ARG A 81 -0.67 -17.96 27.95
CA ARG A 81 -1.28 -16.74 27.40
C ARG A 81 -2.28 -17.01 26.28
N LEU A 82 -2.03 -18.04 25.46
CA LEU A 82 -2.87 -18.36 24.31
C LEU A 82 -3.87 -19.49 24.58
N GLU A 83 -3.80 -20.11 25.75
CA GLU A 83 -4.67 -21.20 26.18
C GLU A 83 -4.65 -22.40 25.21
N VAL A 84 -3.47 -22.72 24.67
CA VAL A 84 -3.29 -23.80 23.70
C VAL A 84 -2.22 -24.80 24.16
N THR A 85 -2.22 -25.97 23.54
CA THR A 85 -1.28 -27.05 23.87
C THR A 85 0.16 -26.73 23.46
N ALA A 86 1.13 -27.36 24.15
CA ALA A 86 2.55 -27.26 23.84
C ALA A 86 2.88 -27.63 22.39
N THR A 87 2.20 -28.64 21.84
CA THR A 87 2.38 -29.06 20.46
C THR A 87 1.94 -27.98 19.48
N ALA A 88 0.78 -27.34 19.73
CA ALA A 88 0.30 -26.24 18.89
C ALA A 88 1.25 -25.04 18.92
N ILE A 89 1.77 -24.68 20.10
CA ILE A 89 2.74 -23.57 20.23
C ILE A 89 4.04 -23.91 19.50
N ARG A 90 4.60 -25.11 19.68
CA ARG A 90 5.84 -25.51 18.98
C ARG A 90 5.68 -25.38 17.46
N GLN A 91 4.59 -25.91 16.90
CA GLN A 91 4.33 -25.79 15.46
C GLN A 91 4.24 -24.32 14.96
N ARG A 92 3.66 -23.42 15.77
CA ARG A 92 3.61 -21.99 15.42
C ARG A 92 4.98 -21.35 15.48
N VAL A 93 5.72 -21.62 16.56
CA VAL A 93 7.06 -21.08 16.80
C VAL A 93 8.04 -21.59 15.74
N ASP A 94 8.00 -22.90 15.40
CA ASP A 94 8.87 -23.46 14.38
C ASP A 94 8.65 -22.80 13.02
N ARG A 95 7.40 -22.59 12.61
CA ARG A 95 7.08 -21.86 11.37
C ARG A 95 7.56 -20.40 11.38
N LEU A 96 7.37 -19.70 12.52
CA LEU A 96 7.78 -18.30 12.65
C LEU A 96 9.30 -18.15 12.70
N GLU A 97 10.00 -19.12 13.32
CA GLU A 97 11.47 -19.18 13.36
C GLU A 97 12.02 -19.47 11.96
N GLU A 98 11.47 -20.47 11.24
CA GLU A 98 11.83 -20.82 9.87
C GLU A 98 11.59 -19.64 8.90
N ALA A 99 10.49 -18.92 9.05
CA ALA A 99 10.18 -17.71 8.28
C ALA A 99 11.02 -16.48 8.72
N GLY A 100 11.85 -16.59 9.76
CA GLY A 100 12.73 -15.55 10.24
C GLY A 100 12.02 -14.39 10.98
N TYR A 101 10.80 -14.57 11.46
CA TYR A 101 10.07 -13.57 12.25
C TYR A 101 10.47 -13.56 13.71
N ILE A 102 10.90 -14.70 14.24
CA ILE A 102 11.36 -14.84 15.63
C ILE A 102 12.70 -15.55 15.68
N GLU A 103 13.41 -15.33 16.76
CA GLU A 103 14.65 -16.04 17.08
C GLU A 103 14.58 -16.65 18.45
N ARG A 104 15.28 -17.78 18.62
CA ARG A 104 15.37 -18.52 19.85
C ARG A 104 16.68 -18.19 20.57
N ARG A 105 16.59 -17.73 21.82
CA ARG A 105 17.76 -17.50 22.68
C ARG A 105 17.74 -18.48 23.87
N LYS A 106 18.90 -19.04 24.16
CA LYS A 106 19.09 -19.94 25.30
C LYS A 106 19.21 -19.12 26.59
N LEU A 107 18.37 -19.40 27.56
CA LEU A 107 18.51 -18.86 28.90
C LEU A 107 19.22 -19.90 29.79
N VAL A 108 20.32 -19.50 30.38
CA VAL A 108 21.09 -20.32 31.32
C VAL A 108 20.84 -19.79 32.72
N PHE A 109 19.95 -20.41 33.46
CA PHE A 109 19.73 -20.12 34.87
C PHE A 109 20.33 -21.27 35.72
N GLY A 110 21.55 -21.07 36.25
CA GLY A 110 22.16 -21.98 37.23
C GLY A 110 22.31 -23.43 36.77
N ARG A 111 22.15 -24.40 37.73
CA ARG A 111 22.17 -25.87 37.47
C ARG A 111 20.74 -26.29 37.11
N GLY A 112 20.48 -26.55 35.81
CA GLY A 112 19.19 -27.06 35.35
C GLY A 112 19.18 -27.33 33.87
N ARG A 113 18.05 -27.89 33.35
CA ARG A 113 17.86 -28.08 31.91
C ARG A 113 17.78 -26.70 31.24
N PRO A 114 18.54 -26.49 30.16
CA PRO A 114 18.48 -25.21 29.41
C PRO A 114 17.04 -24.89 29.00
N SER A 115 16.59 -23.70 29.31
CA SER A 115 15.33 -23.15 28.81
C SER A 115 15.59 -22.22 27.63
N PHE A 116 14.60 -22.09 26.78
CA PHE A 116 14.66 -21.22 25.61
C PHE A 116 13.54 -20.19 25.69
N CYS A 117 13.86 -18.96 25.33
CA CYS A 117 12.89 -17.90 25.08
C CYS A 117 12.98 -17.44 23.64
N TYR A 118 11.86 -16.99 23.13
CA TYR A 118 11.68 -16.52 21.77
C TYR A 118 11.53 -15.01 21.78
N TYR A 119 12.13 -14.36 20.80
CA TYR A 119 12.16 -12.91 20.64
C TYR A 119 11.80 -12.56 19.21
N LEU A 120 11.24 -11.38 19.00
CA LEU A 120 11.05 -10.87 17.64
C LEU A 120 12.39 -10.50 17.02
N THR A 121 12.59 -10.86 15.75
CA THR A 121 13.64 -10.28 14.90
C THR A 121 13.18 -8.91 14.38
N ASP A 122 14.06 -8.17 13.68
CA ASP A 122 13.66 -6.93 12.99
C ASP A 122 12.54 -7.17 11.96
N LYS A 123 12.53 -8.32 11.30
CA LYS A 123 11.44 -8.75 10.41
C LYS A 123 10.16 -8.97 11.21
N GLY A 124 10.25 -9.63 12.35
CA GLY A 124 9.13 -9.86 13.26
C GLY A 124 8.56 -8.56 13.83
N TRP A 125 9.39 -7.63 14.23
CA TRP A 125 8.96 -6.30 14.70
C TRP A 125 8.19 -5.52 13.63
N ARG A 126 8.65 -5.55 12.38
CA ARG A 126 7.94 -4.92 11.26
C ARG A 126 6.59 -5.57 10.98
N GLN A 127 6.48 -6.88 11.22
CA GLN A 127 5.24 -7.63 10.98
C GLN A 127 4.27 -7.57 12.16
N ALA A 128 4.79 -7.54 13.40
CA ALA A 128 3.98 -7.50 14.61
C ALA A 128 3.47 -6.08 14.88
N GLY A 129 2.25 -5.83 14.52
CA GLY A 129 1.50 -4.68 15.02
C GLY A 129 1.87 -3.36 14.40
N VAL A 130 1.45 -3.19 13.20
CA VAL A 130 1.60 -1.93 12.49
C VAL A 130 0.24 -1.26 12.39
N SER A 131 0.09 -0.12 13.06
CA SER A 131 -1.11 0.73 12.96
C SER A 131 -0.98 1.69 11.78
N TYR A 132 -0.63 1.17 10.59
CA TYR A 132 -0.57 2.01 9.38
C TYR A 132 -1.93 2.55 8.99
N ARG A 133 -3.02 1.87 9.38
CA ARG A 133 -4.38 2.30 9.09
C ARG A 133 -4.68 3.68 9.69
N ASP A 134 -4.42 3.86 10.99
CA ASP A 134 -4.71 5.13 11.68
C ASP A 134 -3.83 6.26 11.14
N LEU A 135 -2.56 5.96 10.85
CA LEU A 135 -1.64 6.91 10.21
C LEU A 135 -2.13 7.28 8.80
N ALA A 136 -2.56 6.30 8.01
CA ALA A 136 -3.08 6.55 6.65
C ALA A 136 -4.34 7.41 6.69
N ILE A 137 -5.28 7.14 7.62
CA ILE A 137 -6.50 7.95 7.82
C ILE A 137 -6.12 9.39 8.21
N ALA A 138 -5.19 9.57 9.14
CA ALA A 138 -4.76 10.89 9.58
C ALA A 138 -4.09 11.68 8.44
N LEU A 139 -3.18 11.05 7.69
CA LEU A 139 -2.52 11.67 6.53
C LEU A 139 -3.52 12.00 5.43
N TRP A 140 -4.49 11.11 5.17
CA TRP A 140 -5.55 11.36 4.20
C TRP A 140 -6.42 12.54 4.61
N GLY A 141 -6.81 12.60 5.89
CA GLY A 141 -7.57 13.74 6.44
C GLY A 141 -6.84 15.06 6.26
N MET A 142 -5.51 15.09 6.43
CA MET A 142 -4.70 16.28 6.15
C MET A 142 -4.72 16.66 4.67
N ILE A 143 -4.62 15.70 3.76
CA ILE A 143 -4.71 15.96 2.31
C ILE A 143 -6.09 16.51 1.95
N GLN A 144 -7.15 15.92 2.50
CA GLN A 144 -8.52 16.36 2.25
C GLN A 144 -8.80 17.78 2.80
N GLY A 145 -8.13 18.17 3.88
CA GLY A 145 -8.21 19.50 4.48
C GLY A 145 -7.41 20.59 3.76
N VAL A 146 -6.74 20.29 2.65
CA VAL A 146 -6.04 21.32 1.86
C VAL A 146 -7.04 22.18 1.09
N ASP A 147 -7.02 23.50 1.33
CA ASP A 147 -7.96 24.45 0.74
C ASP A 147 -7.80 24.61 -0.77
N SER A 148 -6.55 24.51 -1.28
CA SER A 148 -6.25 24.63 -2.70
C SER A 148 -6.61 23.35 -3.46
N PRO A 149 -7.58 23.34 -4.39
CA PRO A 149 -7.94 22.16 -5.17
C PRO A 149 -6.77 21.62 -6.00
N ASP A 150 -5.95 22.50 -6.55
CA ASP A 150 -4.78 22.12 -7.35
C ASP A 150 -3.73 21.42 -6.49
N THR A 151 -3.44 21.95 -5.31
CA THR A 151 -2.49 21.35 -4.37
C THR A 151 -3.02 20.00 -3.86
N LYS A 152 -4.30 19.92 -3.52
CA LYS A 152 -4.94 18.65 -3.13
C LYS A 152 -4.80 17.60 -4.22
N SER A 153 -5.15 17.95 -5.46
CA SER A 153 -5.02 17.05 -6.62
C SER A 153 -3.59 16.59 -6.84
N GLN A 154 -2.61 17.49 -6.73
CA GLN A 154 -1.19 17.14 -6.84
C GLN A 154 -0.76 16.14 -5.76
N MET A 155 -1.21 16.33 -4.52
CA MET A 155 -0.89 15.41 -3.42
C MET A 155 -1.52 14.03 -3.64
N VAL A 156 -2.81 13.98 -4.02
CA VAL A 156 -3.52 12.71 -4.32
C VAL A 156 -2.84 11.99 -5.48
N ASN A 157 -2.53 12.69 -6.57
CA ASN A 157 -1.85 12.11 -7.73
C ASN A 157 -0.46 11.60 -7.36
N GLY A 158 0.32 12.36 -6.59
CA GLY A 158 1.64 11.94 -6.14
C GLY A 158 1.62 10.68 -5.27
N VAL A 159 0.62 10.52 -4.40
CA VAL A 159 0.40 9.29 -3.63
C VAL A 159 0.03 8.13 -4.57
N ALA A 160 -0.88 8.37 -5.51
CA ALA A 160 -1.35 7.37 -6.45
C ALA A 160 -0.23 6.85 -7.36
N GLU A 161 0.57 7.75 -7.92
CA GLU A 161 1.73 7.41 -8.75
C GLU A 161 2.74 6.57 -7.97
N ARG A 162 3.03 6.97 -6.72
CA ARG A 162 3.95 6.22 -5.86
C ARG A 162 3.45 4.82 -5.57
N LEU A 163 2.16 4.68 -5.26
CA LEU A 163 1.53 3.39 -5.04
C LEU A 163 1.56 2.53 -6.30
N GLY A 164 1.27 3.14 -7.46
CA GLY A 164 1.33 2.47 -8.75
C GLY A 164 2.74 1.98 -9.10
N GLU A 165 3.78 2.77 -8.85
CA GLU A 165 5.16 2.33 -9.03
C GLU A 165 5.52 1.15 -8.11
N MET A 166 5.05 1.13 -6.87
CA MET A 166 5.23 -0.02 -5.98
C MET A 166 4.61 -1.29 -6.56
N TYR A 167 3.41 -1.21 -7.14
CA TYR A 167 2.78 -2.36 -7.82
C TYR A 167 3.54 -2.74 -9.10
N ARG A 168 3.98 -1.77 -9.87
CA ARG A 168 4.71 -1.96 -11.12
C ARG A 168 5.99 -2.78 -10.93
N THR A 169 6.72 -2.57 -9.83
CA THR A 169 7.94 -3.35 -9.52
C THR A 169 7.66 -4.85 -9.32
N MET A 170 6.41 -5.21 -9.05
CA MET A 170 5.98 -6.59 -8.84
C MET A 170 5.41 -7.24 -10.12
N LEU A 171 5.24 -6.45 -11.19
CA LEU A 171 4.70 -6.94 -12.45
C LEU A 171 5.83 -7.25 -13.42
N PRO A 172 5.74 -8.36 -14.19
CA PRO A 172 6.71 -8.69 -15.21
C PRO A 172 6.61 -7.74 -16.41
N ASN A 173 7.67 -7.67 -17.19
CA ASN A 173 7.63 -7.04 -18.50
C ASN A 173 6.95 -7.99 -19.51
N ALA A 174 5.62 -7.94 -19.57
CA ALA A 174 4.76 -8.84 -20.33
C ALA A 174 3.64 -8.08 -21.04
N SER A 175 2.75 -8.78 -21.71
CA SER A 175 1.56 -8.20 -22.34
C SER A 175 0.70 -7.45 -21.30
N LEU A 176 -0.11 -6.48 -21.74
CA LEU A 176 -1.02 -5.78 -20.85
C LEU A 176 -1.98 -6.74 -20.14
N GLU A 177 -2.52 -7.72 -20.86
CA GLU A 177 -3.42 -8.74 -20.31
C GLU A 177 -2.74 -9.55 -19.21
N ASP A 178 -1.50 -9.99 -19.41
CA ASP A 178 -0.76 -10.75 -18.39
C ASP A 178 -0.47 -9.89 -17.17
N ARG A 179 -0.07 -8.62 -17.36
CA ARG A 179 0.11 -7.69 -16.24
C ARG A 179 -1.19 -7.48 -15.46
N MET A 180 -2.31 -7.33 -16.14
CA MET A 180 -3.63 -7.21 -15.50
C MET A 180 -3.99 -8.47 -14.71
N ARG A 181 -3.69 -9.66 -15.25
CA ARG A 181 -3.94 -10.95 -14.58
C ARG A 181 -3.12 -11.06 -13.30
N ILE A 182 -1.84 -10.73 -13.36
CA ILE A 182 -0.95 -10.76 -12.19
C ILE A 182 -1.36 -9.69 -11.17
N LEU A 183 -1.72 -8.50 -11.62
CA LEU A 183 -2.20 -7.43 -10.72
C LEU A 183 -3.48 -7.84 -9.98
N ALA A 184 -4.43 -8.48 -10.66
CA ALA A 184 -5.64 -9.00 -10.02
C ALA A 184 -5.30 -10.04 -8.92
N SER A 185 -4.33 -10.93 -9.18
CA SER A 185 -3.83 -11.87 -8.18
C SER A 185 -3.19 -11.16 -7.00
N LEU A 186 -2.28 -10.20 -7.25
CA LEU A 186 -1.62 -9.40 -6.21
C LEU A 186 -2.61 -8.64 -5.31
N LEU A 187 -3.67 -8.09 -5.89
CA LEU A 187 -4.72 -7.42 -5.14
C LEU A 187 -5.49 -8.41 -4.27
N SER A 188 -5.84 -9.59 -4.84
CA SER A 188 -6.54 -10.65 -4.11
C SER A 188 -5.72 -11.18 -2.93
N ASP A 189 -4.42 -11.39 -3.09
CA ASP A 189 -3.49 -11.79 -2.03
C ASP A 189 -3.43 -10.75 -0.89
N ARG A 190 -3.65 -9.48 -1.22
CA ARG A 190 -3.76 -8.36 -0.28
C ARG A 190 -5.15 -8.16 0.29
N LYS A 191 -6.03 -9.16 0.18
CA LYS A 191 -7.42 -9.14 0.66
C LYS A 191 -8.32 -8.13 -0.05
N VAL A 192 -7.98 -7.77 -1.28
CA VAL A 192 -8.81 -6.99 -2.19
C VAL A 192 -9.29 -7.93 -3.29
N PRO A 193 -10.45 -8.60 -3.12
CA PRO A 193 -10.94 -9.58 -4.07
C PRO A 193 -11.09 -8.96 -5.46
N SER A 194 -10.34 -9.48 -6.42
CA SER A 194 -10.27 -8.92 -7.77
C SER A 194 -10.20 -10.04 -8.80
N CYS A 195 -10.79 -9.83 -9.96
CA CYS A 195 -10.73 -10.76 -11.08
C CYS A 195 -10.74 -10.02 -12.41
N LEU A 196 -10.46 -10.75 -13.49
CA LEU A 196 -10.63 -10.25 -14.85
C LEU A 196 -11.90 -10.81 -15.46
N THR A 197 -12.64 -9.94 -16.14
CA THR A 197 -13.81 -10.30 -16.93
C THR A 197 -13.63 -9.87 -18.37
N PRO A 198 -14.30 -10.51 -19.34
CA PRO A 198 -14.27 -10.07 -20.74
C PRO A 198 -14.73 -8.62 -20.85
N GLY A 199 -13.99 -7.81 -21.58
CA GLY A 199 -14.36 -6.44 -21.93
C GLY A 199 -15.19 -6.37 -23.20
N THR A 200 -15.62 -5.18 -23.56
CA THR A 200 -16.23 -4.88 -24.87
C THR A 200 -15.18 -4.73 -25.98
N THR A 201 -13.92 -4.67 -25.63
CA THR A 201 -12.75 -4.65 -26.49
C THR A 201 -11.98 -5.96 -26.34
N ASP A 202 -10.90 -6.16 -27.11
CA ASP A 202 -10.04 -7.35 -26.99
C ASP A 202 -9.30 -7.44 -25.64
N LEU A 203 -9.34 -6.37 -24.83
CA LEU A 203 -8.71 -6.34 -23.51
C LEU A 203 -9.72 -6.63 -22.39
N PRO A 204 -9.30 -7.37 -21.35
CA PRO A 204 -10.16 -7.66 -20.21
C PRO A 204 -10.40 -6.41 -19.35
N VAL A 205 -11.46 -6.46 -18.55
CA VAL A 205 -11.80 -5.47 -17.53
C VAL A 205 -11.35 -6.02 -16.17
N LEU A 206 -10.69 -5.20 -15.38
CA LEU A 206 -10.34 -5.53 -13.99
C LEU A 206 -11.54 -5.19 -13.09
N GLU A 207 -12.10 -6.20 -12.46
CA GLU A 207 -13.15 -6.05 -11.45
C GLU A 207 -12.55 -6.12 -10.04
N VAL A 208 -12.91 -5.13 -9.19
CA VAL A 208 -12.51 -5.04 -7.79
C VAL A 208 -13.79 -5.11 -6.94
N HIS A 209 -13.96 -6.22 -6.22
CA HIS A 209 -15.18 -6.52 -5.48
C HIS A 209 -15.25 -5.92 -4.07
N ALA A 210 -14.13 -5.41 -3.55
CA ALA A 210 -14.08 -4.70 -2.28
C ALA A 210 -13.22 -3.44 -2.44
N CYS A 211 -13.66 -2.32 -1.87
CA CYS A 211 -12.84 -1.11 -1.87
C CYS A 211 -11.56 -1.36 -1.05
N PRO A 212 -10.37 -1.12 -1.59
CA PRO A 212 -9.12 -1.27 -0.84
C PRO A 212 -8.97 -0.20 0.26
N TYR A 213 -9.72 0.90 0.17
CA TYR A 213 -9.60 2.05 1.07
C TYR A 213 -10.95 2.46 1.67
N PRO A 214 -11.71 1.56 2.33
CA PRO A 214 -13.06 1.88 2.79
C PRO A 214 -13.08 3.01 3.82
N ASP A 215 -12.00 3.16 4.59
CA ASP A 215 -11.89 4.17 5.63
C ASP A 215 -11.45 5.56 5.12
N LEU A 216 -11.02 5.65 3.86
CA LEU A 216 -10.63 6.92 3.24
C LEU A 216 -11.80 7.58 2.50
N VAL A 217 -12.93 6.88 2.35
CA VAL A 217 -14.15 7.41 1.76
C VAL A 217 -14.99 8.01 2.88
N SER A 218 -14.84 9.30 3.13
CA SER A 218 -15.53 10.00 4.23
C SER A 218 -16.96 10.36 3.87
N GLU A 219 -17.24 10.62 2.58
CA GLU A 219 -18.55 11.04 2.09
C GLU A 219 -18.95 10.28 0.82
N PRO A 220 -20.27 10.05 0.60
CA PRO A 220 -20.75 9.29 -0.57
C PRO A 220 -20.37 9.89 -1.93
N HIS A 221 -20.10 11.18 -1.99
CA HIS A 221 -19.74 11.90 -3.21
C HIS A 221 -18.24 12.15 -3.38
N ASP A 222 -17.42 11.84 -2.36
CA ASP A 222 -15.98 11.98 -2.47
C ASP A 222 -15.39 10.84 -3.30
N ARG A 223 -14.85 11.21 -4.46
CA ARG A 223 -14.21 10.28 -5.40
C ARG A 223 -12.68 10.30 -5.31
N SER A 224 -12.11 11.03 -4.37
CA SER A 224 -10.66 11.21 -4.26
C SER A 224 -9.93 9.87 -4.12
N ALA A 225 -10.45 8.95 -3.30
CA ALA A 225 -9.89 7.60 -3.14
C ALA A 225 -10.07 6.74 -4.41
N CYS A 226 -11.21 6.88 -5.12
CA CYS A 226 -11.44 6.18 -6.38
C CYS A 226 -10.50 6.70 -7.49
N HIS A 227 -10.27 8.01 -7.53
CA HIS A 227 -9.32 8.63 -8.46
C HIS A 227 -7.88 8.21 -8.17
N LEU A 228 -7.50 8.16 -6.90
CA LEU A 228 -6.21 7.63 -6.46
C LEU A 228 -6.01 6.19 -6.98
N GLU A 229 -7.00 5.32 -6.80
CA GLU A 229 -6.93 3.92 -7.25
C GLU A 229 -6.79 3.83 -8.77
N GLN A 230 -7.58 4.60 -9.52
CA GLN A 230 -7.49 4.64 -10.98
C GLN A 230 -6.09 5.02 -11.48
N ILE A 231 -5.48 6.05 -10.89
CA ILE A 231 -4.11 6.48 -11.26
C ILE A 231 -3.10 5.42 -10.86
N ALA A 232 -3.21 4.86 -9.66
CA ALA A 232 -2.30 3.83 -9.19
C ALA A 232 -2.32 2.59 -10.09
N LEU A 233 -3.50 2.12 -10.50
CA LEU A 233 -3.64 1.00 -11.43
C LEU A 233 -3.12 1.34 -12.82
N SER A 234 -3.38 2.55 -13.33
CA SER A 234 -2.83 3.02 -14.61
C SER A 234 -1.31 3.05 -14.61
N THR A 235 -0.72 3.58 -13.53
CA THR A 235 0.75 3.62 -13.35
C THR A 235 1.34 2.22 -13.25
N ALA A 236 0.72 1.34 -12.46
CA ALA A 236 1.15 -0.04 -12.31
C ALA A 236 1.18 -0.79 -13.65
N LEU A 237 0.12 -0.66 -14.42
CA LEU A 237 -0.03 -1.32 -15.70
C LEU A 237 0.80 -0.65 -16.82
N GLY A 238 1.28 0.58 -16.62
CA GLY A 238 1.90 1.37 -17.71
C GLY A 238 0.93 1.61 -18.88
N HIS A 239 -0.37 1.59 -18.59
CA HIS A 239 -1.46 1.78 -19.55
C HIS A 239 -2.63 2.47 -18.87
N PRO A 240 -3.23 3.51 -19.47
CA PRO A 240 -4.34 4.20 -18.87
C PRO A 240 -5.57 3.28 -18.72
N VAL A 241 -6.12 3.22 -17.52
CA VAL A 241 -7.40 2.56 -17.22
C VAL A 241 -8.40 3.60 -16.73
N GLU A 242 -9.67 3.35 -16.95
CA GLU A 242 -10.78 4.20 -16.54
C GLU A 242 -11.70 3.43 -15.61
N LEU A 243 -12.11 4.10 -14.50
CA LEU A 243 -13.16 3.58 -13.62
C LEU A 243 -14.51 3.68 -14.31
N SER A 244 -14.94 2.60 -14.97
CA SER A 244 -16.17 2.54 -15.75
C SER A 244 -17.41 2.25 -14.90
N LYS A 245 -17.25 1.56 -13.74
CA LYS A 245 -18.30 1.35 -12.72
C LYS A 245 -17.71 1.52 -11.34
N CYS A 246 -18.47 2.10 -10.42
CA CYS A 246 -18.05 2.32 -9.05
C CYS A 246 -19.08 1.79 -8.04
N ARG A 247 -18.61 1.17 -6.97
CA ARG A 247 -19.47 0.72 -5.86
C ARG A 247 -20.20 1.88 -5.17
N LEU A 248 -19.61 3.05 -5.15
CA LEU A 248 -20.24 4.26 -4.60
C LEU A 248 -21.43 4.75 -5.44
N ASP A 249 -21.56 4.28 -6.67
CA ASP A 249 -22.71 4.53 -7.55
C ASP A 249 -23.77 3.42 -7.47
N GLY A 250 -23.63 2.49 -6.49
CA GLY A 250 -24.55 1.39 -6.28
C GLY A 250 -24.25 0.12 -7.08
N HIS A 251 -23.11 0.07 -7.80
CA HIS A 251 -22.69 -1.15 -8.50
C HIS A 251 -22.13 -2.20 -7.53
N GLY A 252 -22.20 -3.49 -7.92
CA GLY A 252 -21.68 -4.60 -7.12
C GLY A 252 -20.16 -4.63 -6.97
N CYS A 253 -19.43 -4.06 -7.96
CA CYS A 253 -17.96 -3.97 -7.98
C CYS A 253 -17.53 -2.67 -8.62
N CYS A 254 -16.25 -2.31 -8.44
CA CYS A 254 -15.58 -1.30 -9.25
C CYS A 254 -14.99 -1.97 -10.50
N GLN A 255 -15.17 -1.38 -11.69
CA GLN A 255 -14.60 -1.88 -12.94
C GLN A 255 -13.61 -0.87 -13.51
N PHE A 256 -12.40 -1.34 -13.80
CA PHE A 256 -11.36 -0.56 -14.43
C PHE A 256 -11.13 -1.10 -15.85
N THR A 257 -11.48 -0.30 -16.84
CA THR A 257 -11.42 -0.64 -18.25
C THR A 257 -10.21 0.01 -18.90
N PRO A 258 -9.35 -0.74 -19.61
CA PRO A 258 -8.26 -0.16 -20.37
C PRO A 258 -8.79 0.81 -21.44
N ARG A 259 -8.19 2.01 -21.53
CA ARG A 259 -8.53 2.96 -22.59
C ARG A 259 -7.78 2.60 -23.87
N ALA A 260 -8.45 2.75 -24.99
CA ALA A 260 -7.76 2.71 -26.28
C ALA A 260 -6.74 3.86 -26.35
N VAL A 261 -5.48 3.53 -26.57
CA VAL A 261 -4.42 4.53 -26.82
C VAL A 261 -4.38 4.77 -28.33
N PRO A 262 -4.67 5.97 -28.83
CA PRO A 262 -4.55 6.26 -30.23
C PRO A 262 -3.09 6.06 -30.65
N GLY A 263 -2.82 5.07 -31.54
CA GLY A 263 -1.49 4.89 -32.15
C GLY A 263 -0.76 3.60 -31.86
N THR A 264 -1.34 2.63 -31.14
CA THR A 264 -0.79 1.26 -31.08
C THR A 264 -1.64 0.33 -31.94
N ASP A 265 -1.68 0.59 -33.25
CA ASP A 265 -2.08 -0.44 -34.19
C ASP A 265 -1.08 -1.60 -34.05
N SER A 266 -1.59 -2.71 -33.59
CA SER A 266 -0.91 -3.99 -33.68
C SER A 266 -0.64 -4.29 -35.15
N SER A 267 0.55 -3.99 -35.62
CA SER A 267 1.03 -4.55 -36.88
C SER A 267 1.11 -6.06 -36.69
N ALA A 268 -0.01 -6.69 -36.99
CA ALA A 268 -0.08 -8.12 -37.21
C ALA A 268 0.98 -8.47 -38.26
N SER A 269 1.81 -9.40 -37.88
CA SER A 269 2.76 -10.08 -38.73
C SER A 269 2.08 -10.64 -39.99
N GLU A 270 2.11 -9.93 -41.10
CA GLU A 270 1.95 -10.52 -42.40
C GLU A 270 3.22 -11.34 -42.68
N SER A 271 3.10 -12.64 -42.53
CA SER A 271 4.04 -13.59 -43.10
C SER A 271 3.94 -13.53 -44.60
N PRO A 272 5.02 -13.32 -45.35
CA PRO A 272 4.96 -13.39 -46.78
C PRO A 272 4.72 -14.83 -47.24
N ALA A 273 3.57 -15.05 -47.85
CA ALA A 273 3.28 -16.30 -48.56
C ALA A 273 4.29 -16.50 -49.67
N THR A 274 5.19 -17.45 -49.47
CA THR A 274 6.13 -17.93 -50.52
C THR A 274 5.33 -18.73 -51.55
N SER A 275 4.96 -18.09 -52.63
CA SER A 275 4.44 -18.76 -53.79
C SER A 275 5.53 -19.56 -54.49
N VAL A 276 5.44 -20.88 -54.42
CA VAL A 276 6.27 -21.80 -55.23
C VAL A 276 5.59 -21.95 -56.60
N PRO A 277 6.26 -21.68 -57.73
CA PRO A 277 5.67 -21.93 -59.03
C PRO A 277 5.71 -23.44 -59.37
N TYR A 278 4.52 -23.98 -59.65
CA TYR A 278 4.36 -25.31 -60.17
C TYR A 278 4.75 -25.32 -61.68
N THR A 279 5.89 -25.92 -62.02
CA THR A 279 6.27 -26.22 -63.39
C THR A 279 5.68 -27.56 -63.79
N SER A 280 4.70 -27.53 -64.68
CA SER A 280 4.26 -28.70 -65.46
C SER A 280 5.33 -29.09 -66.47
N ALA A 281 5.87 -30.31 -66.36
CA ALA A 281 6.63 -30.95 -67.41
C ALA A 281 5.75 -32.02 -68.04
N SER A 282 5.44 -31.78 -69.31
CA SER A 282 4.88 -32.79 -70.23
C SER A 282 6.02 -33.65 -70.80
N GLY A 283 5.78 -34.98 -70.86
CA GLY A 283 6.66 -35.95 -71.50
C GLY A 283 6.09 -37.35 -71.24
#